data_761d4cbf1815ec66bac48d3384ea894e
#
_entry.id   761d4cbf1815ec66bac48d3384ea894e
#
_cell.length_a   1.000
_cell.length_b   1.000
_cell.length_c   1.000
_cell.angle_alpha   90.00
_cell.angle_beta   90.00
_cell.angle_gamma   90.00
#
_symmetry.space_group_name_H-M   'P 1'
#
loop_
_entity.id
_entity.type
_entity.pdbx_description
1 polymer ?
#
loop_
_entity_poly.entity_id
_entity_poly.type
_entity_poly.pdbx_seq_one_letter_code
_entity_poly.pdbx_strand_id
1 'polypeptide(L)'
;MLRVSITPELCEITFSARAAFSKRSWPFVAALSIPWLLCAGQRSIQRLSGMGTLRRSASAYYRFLSEGKWRLPVLFRCLFELIVRTFKLKELTVVLDDTLCPKWGRQIYGTGSYFDHVRRPRPGFIWGHNWIVLALVIRASKKACIALPFWIGLYRPKERCAPGQFRTRHQIAAAALHLVRALFPGPIRLLADGAYANDSLVGGIRDIGIDLVSRLRSDAALRMPAPGRRSKGARGRKAKHGAPLPKLSSLARSRSAFRKQRVSIYSKSVVLLVREFEAYWPALNRVIKVVITRDPKRPKRIAFLFTTDLRLGAIEVIECFAQRWTIEQLFSVAKLQMGLDTAEVRKERSVVRHATLCMALITWTEVWAYRVHPRSWARPFAQKLAWLRAETITSTVFASGPRARGSHRNARDIGNLFTSATTVA
;
A
#
# COMPACT_ATOMS: atom_id res chain seq x y z
N MET A 1 -19.36 33.25 2.16
CA MET A 1 -19.27 31.97 1.45
C MET A 1 -17.83 31.77 1.03
N LEU A 2 -17.07 30.91 1.72
CA LEU A 2 -15.65 30.67 1.44
C LEU A 2 -15.54 30.02 0.04
N ARG A 3 -14.94 30.73 -0.90
CA ARG A 3 -14.47 30.10 -2.16
C ARG A 3 -13.20 29.34 -1.83
N VAL A 4 -13.29 28.03 -1.71
CA VAL A 4 -12.12 27.17 -1.52
C VAL A 4 -11.44 27.03 -2.87
N SER A 5 -10.27 27.63 -3.02
CA SER A 5 -9.41 27.48 -4.19
C SER A 5 -8.44 26.33 -3.94
N ILE A 6 -8.31 25.40 -4.88
CA ILE A 6 -7.26 24.36 -4.85
C ILE A 6 -5.94 25.02 -5.26
N THR A 7 -4.83 24.60 -4.67
CA THR A 7 -3.51 25.03 -5.18
C THR A 7 -3.34 24.59 -6.63
N PRO A 8 -2.73 25.40 -7.51
CA PRO A 8 -2.52 25.06 -8.91
C PRO A 8 -1.82 23.71 -9.09
N GLU A 9 -0.88 23.39 -8.22
CA GLU A 9 -0.10 22.16 -8.25
C GLU A 9 -0.98 20.93 -7.97
N LEU A 10 -1.90 21.01 -7.01
CA LEU A 10 -2.82 19.91 -6.73
C LEU A 10 -3.85 19.74 -7.85
N CYS A 11 -4.28 20.83 -8.48
CA CYS A 11 -5.11 20.79 -9.69
C CYS A 11 -4.41 20.03 -10.82
N GLU A 12 -3.16 20.36 -11.11
CA GLU A 12 -2.35 19.68 -12.13
C GLU A 12 -2.20 18.19 -11.84
N ILE A 13 -1.85 17.86 -10.58
CA ILE A 13 -1.67 16.47 -10.14
C ILE A 13 -2.95 15.68 -10.30
N THR A 14 -4.09 16.21 -9.85
CA THR A 14 -5.37 15.52 -10.00
C THR A 14 -5.80 15.41 -11.46
N PHE A 15 -5.51 16.43 -12.28
CA PHE A 15 -5.81 16.45 -13.71
C PHE A 15 -5.09 15.34 -14.48
N SER A 16 -3.96 14.84 -13.99
CA SER A 16 -3.29 13.68 -14.58
C SER A 16 -4.19 12.44 -14.69
N ALA A 17 -5.23 12.34 -13.84
CA ALA A 17 -6.22 11.27 -13.88
C ALA A 17 -7.47 11.60 -14.73
N ARG A 18 -7.52 12.75 -15.41
CA ARG A 18 -8.68 13.22 -16.18
C ARG A 18 -9.20 12.20 -17.19
N ALA A 19 -8.29 11.44 -17.81
CA ALA A 19 -8.63 10.42 -18.80
C ALA A 19 -9.46 9.26 -18.26
N ALA A 20 -9.47 9.05 -16.93
CA ALA A 20 -10.25 8.00 -16.28
C ALA A 20 -11.74 8.33 -16.13
N PHE A 21 -12.15 9.58 -16.39
CA PHE A 21 -13.49 10.08 -16.12
C PHE A 21 -14.14 10.69 -17.38
N SER A 22 -15.45 10.52 -17.53
CA SER A 22 -16.20 11.23 -18.57
C SER A 22 -16.23 12.74 -18.28
N LYS A 23 -16.55 13.55 -19.31
CA LYS A 23 -16.73 15.00 -19.18
C LYS A 23 -17.73 15.37 -18.06
N ARG A 24 -18.81 14.58 -17.91
CA ARG A 24 -19.85 14.79 -16.88
C ARG A 24 -19.42 14.34 -15.48
N SER A 25 -18.54 13.32 -15.37
CA SER A 25 -18.06 12.76 -14.08
C SER A 25 -16.92 13.57 -13.48
N TRP A 26 -16.08 14.18 -14.31
CA TRP A 26 -14.87 14.88 -13.86
C TRP A 26 -15.13 16.01 -12.83
N PRO A 27 -16.13 16.92 -13.02
CA PRO A 27 -16.39 17.96 -12.03
C PRO A 27 -16.66 17.43 -10.62
N PHE A 28 -17.27 16.24 -10.51
CA PHE A 28 -17.53 15.61 -9.21
C PHE A 28 -16.24 15.11 -8.53
N VAL A 29 -15.23 14.72 -9.29
CA VAL A 29 -13.94 14.30 -8.73
C VAL A 29 -13.30 15.48 -8.01
N ALA A 30 -13.15 16.62 -8.68
CA ALA A 30 -12.58 17.82 -8.08
C ALA A 30 -13.41 18.30 -6.87
N ALA A 31 -14.75 18.36 -7.05
CA ALA A 31 -15.67 18.83 -6.01
C ALA A 31 -15.73 17.92 -4.77
N LEU A 32 -15.39 16.63 -4.90
CA LEU A 32 -15.36 15.70 -3.79
C LEU A 32 -13.96 15.61 -3.15
N SER A 33 -12.91 15.74 -3.95
CA SER A 33 -11.53 15.59 -3.49
C SER A 33 -11.13 16.65 -2.47
N ILE A 34 -11.49 17.91 -2.71
CA ILE A 34 -11.14 19.01 -1.81
C ILE A 34 -11.81 18.87 -0.44
N PRO A 35 -13.14 18.77 -0.35
CA PRO A 35 -13.81 18.55 0.93
C PRO A 35 -13.26 17.33 1.66
N TRP A 36 -12.90 16.28 0.93
CA TRP A 36 -12.36 15.06 1.51
C TRP A 36 -11.01 15.28 2.20
N LEU A 37 -10.10 16.03 1.56
CA LEU A 37 -8.80 16.38 2.13
C LEU A 37 -8.91 17.41 3.27
N LEU A 38 -9.86 18.34 3.16
CA LEU A 38 -10.08 19.38 4.17
C LEU A 38 -10.89 18.89 5.38
N CYS A 39 -11.69 17.84 5.25
CA CYS A 39 -12.57 17.35 6.30
C CYS A 39 -11.75 16.84 7.51
N ALA A 40 -12.03 17.42 8.67
CA ALA A 40 -11.57 16.90 9.95
C ALA A 40 -12.68 16.02 10.54
N GLY A 41 -12.47 14.70 10.65
CA GLY A 41 -13.44 13.76 11.22
C GLY A 41 -14.09 12.84 10.16
N GLN A 42 -15.30 12.35 10.44
CA GLN A 42 -15.97 11.37 9.59
C GLN A 42 -16.23 11.89 8.17
N ARG A 43 -15.83 11.12 7.18
CA ARG A 43 -15.89 11.44 5.74
C ARG A 43 -17.06 10.77 5.05
N SER A 44 -18.27 10.99 5.58
CA SER A 44 -19.50 10.56 4.90
C SER A 44 -19.74 11.42 3.66
N ILE A 45 -20.31 10.85 2.61
CA ILE A 45 -20.69 11.60 1.38
C ILE A 45 -21.62 12.74 1.71
N GLN A 46 -22.55 12.55 2.65
CA GLN A 46 -23.45 13.61 3.12
C GLN A 46 -22.68 14.82 3.64
N ARG A 47 -21.70 14.60 4.52
CA ARG A 47 -20.88 15.67 5.09
C ARG A 47 -20.00 16.35 4.03
N LEU A 48 -19.35 15.54 3.18
CA LEU A 48 -18.48 16.05 2.13
C LEU A 48 -19.25 16.89 1.09
N SER A 49 -20.48 16.50 0.75
CA SER A 49 -21.32 17.24 -0.19
C SER A 49 -21.71 18.61 0.35
N GLY A 50 -21.93 18.75 1.67
CA GLY A 50 -22.19 20.03 2.33
C GLY A 50 -20.99 20.98 2.35
N MET A 51 -19.77 20.46 2.26
CA MET A 51 -18.52 21.24 2.20
C MET A 51 -18.10 21.55 0.75
N GLY A 52 -18.74 20.94 -0.24
CA GLY A 52 -18.31 20.97 -1.65
C GLY A 52 -18.48 22.32 -2.33
N THR A 53 -17.63 22.59 -3.30
CA THR A 53 -17.65 23.80 -4.15
C THR A 53 -18.75 23.76 -5.20
N LEU A 54 -19.21 22.57 -5.60
CA LEU A 54 -20.38 22.39 -6.44
C LEU A 54 -21.65 22.33 -5.58
N ARG A 55 -22.59 23.23 -5.85
CA ARG A 55 -23.93 23.19 -5.24
C ARG A 55 -24.73 22.01 -5.79
N ARG A 56 -24.45 20.81 -5.32
CA ARG A 56 -25.13 19.58 -5.69
C ARG A 56 -25.59 18.86 -4.43
N SER A 57 -26.74 18.19 -4.51
CA SER A 57 -27.25 17.36 -3.41
C SER A 57 -26.34 16.16 -3.13
N ALA A 58 -26.35 15.67 -1.91
CA ALA A 58 -25.66 14.43 -1.56
C ALA A 58 -26.04 13.26 -2.49
N SER A 59 -27.31 13.19 -2.92
CA SER A 59 -27.80 12.20 -3.89
C SER A 59 -27.07 12.25 -5.22
N ALA A 60 -26.63 13.43 -5.68
CA ALA A 60 -25.84 13.57 -6.90
C ALA A 60 -24.45 12.94 -6.74
N TYR A 61 -23.82 13.08 -5.57
CA TYR A 61 -22.53 12.43 -5.27
C TYR A 61 -22.67 10.92 -5.10
N TYR A 62 -23.76 10.44 -4.47
CA TYR A 62 -24.03 8.99 -4.43
C TYR A 62 -24.24 8.41 -5.82
N ARG A 63 -24.98 9.11 -6.72
CA ARG A 63 -25.13 8.71 -8.13
C ARG A 63 -23.80 8.78 -8.89
N PHE A 64 -22.98 9.78 -8.65
CA PHE A 64 -21.62 9.82 -9.22
C PHE A 64 -20.80 8.58 -8.85
N LEU A 65 -20.85 8.14 -7.59
CA LEU A 65 -20.16 6.93 -7.16
C LEU A 65 -20.79 5.66 -7.76
N SER A 66 -22.11 5.55 -7.87
CA SER A 66 -22.80 4.34 -8.34
C SER A 66 -22.91 4.23 -9.87
N GLU A 67 -23.19 5.33 -10.56
CA GLU A 67 -23.61 5.38 -11.96
C GLU A 67 -22.65 6.17 -12.85
N GLY A 68 -21.86 7.07 -12.27
CA GLY A 68 -20.90 7.89 -13.02
C GLY A 68 -20.02 7.05 -13.94
N LYS A 69 -19.62 7.58 -15.09
CA LYS A 69 -18.75 6.86 -16.04
C LYS A 69 -17.30 7.03 -15.65
N TRP A 70 -16.74 5.98 -15.04
CA TRP A 70 -15.34 5.87 -14.61
C TRP A 70 -14.70 4.65 -15.28
N ARG A 71 -13.43 4.78 -15.60
CA ARG A 71 -12.58 3.68 -16.10
C ARG A 71 -11.51 3.39 -15.05
N LEU A 72 -11.82 2.52 -14.09
CA LEU A 72 -10.90 2.19 -12.98
C LEU A 72 -9.51 1.72 -13.44
N PRO A 73 -9.38 0.84 -14.46
CA PRO A 73 -8.05 0.48 -14.96
C PRO A 73 -7.25 1.66 -15.47
N VAL A 74 -7.91 2.66 -16.09
CA VAL A 74 -7.25 3.88 -16.54
C VAL A 74 -6.83 4.74 -15.35
N LEU A 75 -7.65 4.84 -14.30
CA LEU A 75 -7.28 5.56 -13.07
C LEU A 75 -6.05 4.94 -12.40
N PHE A 76 -6.02 3.62 -12.26
CA PHE A 76 -4.86 2.92 -11.71
C PHE A 76 -3.59 3.17 -12.53
N ARG A 77 -3.71 3.11 -13.86
CA ARG A 77 -2.60 3.43 -14.75
C ARG A 77 -2.14 4.88 -14.57
N CYS A 78 -3.05 5.86 -14.52
CA CYS A 78 -2.71 7.26 -14.30
C CYS A 78 -1.98 7.48 -12.97
N LEU A 79 -2.42 6.84 -11.88
CA LEU A 79 -1.75 6.92 -10.58
C LEU A 79 -0.35 6.30 -10.64
N PHE A 80 -0.23 5.13 -11.25
CA PHE A 80 1.06 4.46 -11.44
C PHE A 80 2.04 5.33 -12.25
N GLU A 81 1.61 5.82 -13.41
CA GLU A 81 2.43 6.68 -14.27
C GLU A 81 2.80 8.00 -13.59
N LEU A 82 1.88 8.60 -12.82
CA LEU A 82 2.16 9.81 -12.04
C LEU A 82 3.32 9.57 -11.07
N ILE A 83 3.31 8.46 -10.33
CA ILE A 83 4.38 8.13 -9.38
C ILE A 83 5.69 7.88 -10.14
N VAL A 84 5.68 7.00 -11.13
CA VAL A 84 6.88 6.64 -11.90
C VAL A 84 7.56 7.87 -12.51
N ARG A 85 6.78 8.77 -13.13
CA ARG A 85 7.30 10.01 -13.74
C ARG A 85 7.79 11.01 -12.71
N THR A 86 7.03 11.23 -11.62
CA THR A 86 7.41 12.20 -10.57
C THR A 86 8.73 11.83 -9.92
N PHE A 87 8.94 10.57 -9.61
CA PHE A 87 10.15 10.08 -8.93
C PHE A 87 11.21 9.53 -9.88
N LYS A 88 10.98 9.60 -11.22
CA LYS A 88 11.92 9.17 -12.28
C LYS A 88 12.43 7.73 -12.04
N LEU A 89 11.52 6.83 -11.70
CA LEU A 89 11.87 5.47 -11.29
C LEU A 89 12.41 4.65 -12.46
N LYS A 90 13.59 4.04 -12.30
CA LYS A 90 14.22 3.11 -13.25
C LYS A 90 14.02 1.64 -12.84
N GLU A 91 13.71 1.40 -11.59
CA GLU A 91 13.36 0.11 -10.99
C GLU A 91 12.21 0.31 -10.01
N LEU A 92 11.41 -0.70 -9.77
CA LEU A 92 10.28 -0.62 -8.88
C LEU A 92 10.47 -1.52 -7.65
N THR A 93 10.21 -0.96 -6.48
CA THR A 93 9.90 -1.71 -5.27
C THR A 93 8.41 -1.61 -5.02
N VAL A 94 7.69 -2.70 -5.28
CA VAL A 94 6.23 -2.79 -5.08
C VAL A 94 6.00 -3.48 -3.74
N VAL A 95 5.16 -2.91 -2.90
CA VAL A 95 4.70 -3.56 -1.67
C VAL A 95 3.26 -4.02 -1.84
N LEU A 96 3.00 -5.28 -1.41
CA LEU A 96 1.70 -5.94 -1.46
C LEU A 96 1.30 -6.38 -0.06
N ASP A 97 0.10 -6.03 0.34
CA ASP A 97 -0.54 -6.60 1.54
C ASP A 97 -2.06 -6.43 1.46
N ASP A 98 -2.79 -7.05 2.39
CA ASP A 98 -4.23 -6.88 2.51
C ASP A 98 -4.63 -6.27 3.87
N THR A 99 -5.77 -5.58 3.88
CA THR A 99 -6.27 -4.95 5.10
C THR A 99 -7.75 -5.18 5.28
N LEU A 100 -8.13 -5.53 6.51
CA LEU A 100 -9.53 -5.70 6.91
C LEU A 100 -10.12 -4.35 7.32
N CYS A 101 -11.30 -4.02 6.79
CA CYS A 101 -12.09 -2.85 7.13
C CYS A 101 -13.43 -3.30 7.68
N PRO A 102 -13.68 -3.19 9.00
CA PRO A 102 -14.94 -3.57 9.62
C PRO A 102 -16.13 -2.88 8.98
N LYS A 103 -17.26 -3.58 8.85
CA LYS A 103 -18.55 -3.07 8.38
C LYS A 103 -19.68 -3.69 9.20
N TRP A 104 -20.76 -2.95 9.37
CA TRP A 104 -21.89 -3.39 10.18
C TRP A 104 -23.09 -3.90 9.35
N GLY A 105 -23.17 -3.51 8.07
CA GLY A 105 -24.30 -3.88 7.20
C GLY A 105 -24.05 -5.17 6.41
N ARG A 106 -25.00 -6.11 6.50
CA ARG A 106 -24.94 -7.37 5.71
C ARG A 106 -25.25 -7.20 4.23
N GLN A 107 -25.92 -6.11 3.85
CA GLN A 107 -26.27 -5.79 2.45
C GLN A 107 -25.20 -4.95 1.73
N ILE A 108 -24.06 -4.68 2.37
CA ILE A 108 -22.96 -3.97 1.74
C ILE A 108 -22.25 -4.95 0.79
N TYR A 109 -22.08 -4.54 -0.48
CA TYR A 109 -21.42 -5.37 -1.47
C TYR A 109 -20.01 -5.77 -1.05
N GLY A 110 -19.67 -7.05 -1.24
CA GLY A 110 -18.34 -7.59 -1.02
C GLY A 110 -17.90 -7.75 0.42
N THR A 111 -18.79 -7.55 1.40
CA THR A 111 -18.50 -7.87 2.80
C THR A 111 -18.53 -9.39 3.02
N GLY A 112 -17.76 -9.82 4.00
CA GLY A 112 -17.69 -11.21 4.45
C GLY A 112 -17.15 -11.32 5.86
N SER A 113 -17.12 -12.55 6.38
CA SER A 113 -16.51 -12.87 7.66
C SER A 113 -15.04 -13.25 7.46
N TYR A 114 -14.14 -12.55 8.12
CA TYR A 114 -12.69 -12.75 8.01
C TYR A 114 -12.08 -12.92 9.38
N PHE A 115 -11.13 -13.84 9.50
CA PHE A 115 -10.39 -14.02 10.75
C PHE A 115 -9.31 -12.94 10.88
N ASP A 116 -9.37 -12.18 11.97
CA ASP A 116 -8.38 -11.14 12.30
C ASP A 116 -7.40 -11.66 13.35
N HIS A 117 -6.19 -11.96 12.92
CA HIS A 117 -5.10 -12.41 13.78
C HIS A 117 -4.53 -11.29 14.67
N VAL A 118 -4.77 -10.03 14.34
CA VAL A 118 -4.19 -8.86 15.01
C VAL A 118 -5.09 -8.32 16.11
N ARG A 119 -6.39 -8.61 16.06
CA ARG A 119 -7.37 -8.12 17.01
C ARG A 119 -6.98 -8.42 18.47
N ARG A 120 -7.15 -7.45 19.34
CA ARG A 120 -6.90 -7.58 20.77
C ARG A 120 -8.21 -7.37 21.54
N PRO A 121 -8.40 -8.00 22.72
CA PRO A 121 -7.43 -8.87 23.41
C PRO A 121 -7.28 -10.27 22.82
N ARG A 122 -8.21 -10.73 21.96
CA ARG A 122 -8.18 -12.07 21.33
C ARG A 122 -8.43 -11.99 19.84
N PRO A 123 -7.70 -12.78 19.03
CA PRO A 123 -8.04 -12.97 17.62
C PRO A 123 -9.50 -13.43 17.47
N GLY A 124 -10.15 -13.06 16.37
CA GLY A 124 -11.53 -13.41 16.14
C GLY A 124 -12.02 -13.03 14.75
N PHE A 125 -13.27 -13.35 14.46
CA PHE A 125 -13.87 -13.00 13.18
C PHE A 125 -14.36 -11.55 13.17
N ILE A 126 -14.13 -10.88 12.04
CA ILE A 126 -14.62 -9.55 11.73
C ILE A 126 -15.47 -9.63 10.47
N TRP A 127 -16.68 -9.04 10.53
CA TRP A 127 -17.49 -8.78 9.36
C TRP A 127 -17.02 -7.49 8.69
N GLY A 128 -16.70 -7.53 7.40
CA GLY A 128 -16.18 -6.34 6.72
C GLY A 128 -15.70 -6.60 5.31
N HIS A 129 -14.90 -5.65 4.80
CA HIS A 129 -14.17 -5.78 3.54
C HIS A 129 -12.74 -6.25 3.79
N ASN A 130 -12.22 -7.04 2.85
CA ASN A 130 -10.78 -7.32 2.76
C ASN A 130 -10.25 -6.70 1.47
N TRP A 131 -9.39 -5.69 1.62
CA TRP A 131 -8.80 -4.94 0.52
C TRP A 131 -7.36 -5.37 0.29
N ILE A 132 -7.04 -5.74 -0.96
CA ILE A 132 -5.68 -6.03 -1.42
C ILE A 132 -5.14 -4.74 -2.03
N VAL A 133 -3.95 -4.31 -1.62
CA VAL A 133 -3.35 -3.04 -2.05
C VAL A 133 -1.97 -3.27 -2.62
N LEU A 134 -1.68 -2.61 -3.75
CA LEU A 134 -0.34 -2.44 -4.29
C LEU A 134 0.08 -0.98 -4.17
N ALA A 135 1.28 -0.76 -3.65
CA ALA A 135 1.88 0.57 -3.55
C ALA A 135 3.34 0.54 -4.01
N LEU A 136 3.83 1.65 -4.55
CA LEU A 136 5.26 1.85 -4.83
C LEU A 136 5.95 2.38 -3.59
N VAL A 137 7.05 1.76 -3.19
CA VAL A 137 7.89 2.24 -2.09
C VAL A 137 8.88 3.25 -2.62
N ILE A 138 8.78 4.48 -2.13
CA ILE A 138 9.65 5.58 -2.53
C ILE A 138 10.51 6.00 -1.34
N ARG A 139 11.81 6.16 -1.58
CA ARG A 139 12.74 6.65 -0.56
C ARG A 139 12.55 8.15 -0.38
N ALA A 140 11.99 8.57 0.75
CA ALA A 140 11.76 9.96 1.09
C ALA A 140 13.00 10.63 1.72
N SER A 141 13.87 9.84 2.37
CA SER A 141 15.15 10.29 2.93
C SER A 141 16.09 9.09 3.13
N LYS A 142 17.31 9.34 3.60
CA LYS A 142 18.25 8.24 3.96
C LYS A 142 17.62 7.25 4.96
N LYS A 143 16.65 7.70 5.76
CA LYS A 143 16.07 6.94 6.86
C LYS A 143 14.58 6.61 6.70
N ALA A 144 13.89 7.17 5.72
CA ALA A 144 12.44 7.01 5.57
C ALA A 144 12.04 6.61 4.17
N CYS A 145 11.10 5.67 4.09
CA CYS A 145 10.40 5.29 2.87
C CYS A 145 8.89 5.53 3.04
N ILE A 146 8.21 5.82 1.95
CA ILE A 146 6.76 6.05 1.89
C ILE A 146 6.18 5.11 0.85
N ALA A 147 5.06 4.47 1.16
CA ALA A 147 4.30 3.66 0.20
C ALA A 147 3.23 4.53 -0.47
N LEU A 148 3.30 4.67 -1.79
CA LEU A 148 2.34 5.40 -2.61
C LEU A 148 1.39 4.41 -3.28
N PRO A 149 0.11 4.36 -2.89
CA PRO A 149 -0.83 3.40 -3.44
C PRO A 149 -1.23 3.79 -4.86
N PHE A 150 -1.22 2.83 -5.77
CA PHE A 150 -1.70 3.04 -7.14
C PHE A 150 -2.81 2.06 -7.54
N TRP A 151 -3.00 0.98 -6.75
CA TRP A 151 -4.00 -0.03 -7.04
C TRP A 151 -4.61 -0.60 -5.75
N ILE A 152 -5.92 -0.85 -5.80
CA ILE A 152 -6.68 -1.50 -4.73
C ILE A 152 -7.71 -2.43 -5.34
N GLY A 153 -7.83 -3.65 -4.80
CA GLY A 153 -8.80 -4.66 -5.22
C GLY A 153 -9.57 -5.23 -4.05
N LEU A 154 -10.85 -5.51 -4.24
CA LEU A 154 -11.71 -6.12 -3.24
C LEU A 154 -11.65 -7.64 -3.34
N TYR A 155 -11.21 -8.30 -2.27
CA TYR A 155 -11.38 -9.74 -2.13
C TYR A 155 -12.81 -10.04 -1.64
N ARG A 156 -13.47 -11.01 -2.28
CA ARG A 156 -14.80 -11.50 -1.89
C ARG A 156 -14.71 -12.98 -1.49
N PRO A 157 -15.33 -13.40 -0.39
CA PRO A 157 -15.41 -14.82 -0.04
C PRO A 157 -16.16 -15.61 -1.12
N LYS A 158 -15.85 -16.90 -1.23
CA LYS A 158 -16.42 -17.78 -2.27
C LYS A 158 -17.95 -17.77 -2.25
N GLU A 159 -18.53 -17.75 -1.06
CA GLU A 159 -19.97 -17.77 -0.80
C GLU A 159 -20.68 -16.47 -1.26
N ARG A 160 -19.91 -15.42 -1.55
CA ARG A 160 -20.37 -14.12 -2.04
C ARG A 160 -20.08 -13.88 -3.52
N CYS A 161 -19.61 -14.91 -4.22
CA CYS A 161 -19.30 -14.85 -5.64
C CYS A 161 -20.28 -15.69 -6.43
N ALA A 162 -20.67 -15.23 -7.62
CA ALA A 162 -21.38 -16.08 -8.58
C ALA A 162 -20.46 -17.23 -9.06
N PRO A 163 -21.04 -18.34 -9.53
CA PRO A 163 -20.26 -19.45 -10.07
C PRO A 163 -19.20 -18.98 -11.08
N GLY A 164 -17.97 -19.48 -10.96
CA GLY A 164 -16.84 -19.12 -11.82
C GLY A 164 -16.19 -17.74 -11.56
N GLN A 165 -16.77 -16.88 -10.71
CA GLN A 165 -16.24 -15.53 -10.44
C GLN A 165 -15.31 -15.45 -9.23
N PHE A 166 -15.24 -16.51 -8.43
CA PHE A 166 -14.34 -16.50 -7.27
C PHE A 166 -12.88 -16.40 -7.70
N ARG A 167 -12.14 -15.54 -7.02
CA ARG A 167 -10.67 -15.39 -7.13
C ARG A 167 -10.07 -15.33 -5.75
N THR A 168 -8.99 -16.09 -5.55
CA THR A 168 -8.21 -15.99 -4.31
C THR A 168 -7.47 -14.65 -4.22
N ARG A 169 -7.05 -14.25 -3.02
CA ARG A 169 -6.22 -13.05 -2.83
C ARG A 169 -4.96 -13.09 -3.70
N HIS A 170 -4.34 -14.25 -3.81
CA HIS A 170 -3.14 -14.46 -4.61
C HIS A 170 -3.38 -14.28 -6.11
N GLN A 171 -4.48 -14.81 -6.63
CA GLN A 171 -4.88 -14.63 -8.03
C GLN A 171 -5.20 -13.16 -8.37
N ILE A 172 -5.86 -12.46 -7.43
CA ILE A 172 -6.16 -11.03 -7.59
C ILE A 172 -4.84 -10.23 -7.61
N ALA A 173 -3.93 -10.51 -6.68
CA ALA A 173 -2.62 -9.87 -6.62
C ALA A 173 -1.76 -10.18 -7.86
N ALA A 174 -1.72 -11.44 -8.31
CA ALA A 174 -0.98 -11.82 -9.52
C ALA A 174 -1.50 -11.08 -10.76
N ALA A 175 -2.83 -11.02 -10.96
CA ALA A 175 -3.44 -10.28 -12.07
C ALA A 175 -3.06 -8.79 -12.04
N ALA A 176 -3.04 -8.16 -10.85
CA ALA A 176 -2.61 -6.77 -10.72
C ALA A 176 -1.11 -6.58 -11.02
N LEU A 177 -0.26 -7.54 -10.65
CA LEU A 177 1.18 -7.51 -10.96
C LEU A 177 1.46 -7.70 -12.46
N HIS A 178 0.66 -8.47 -13.18
CA HIS A 178 0.72 -8.52 -14.65
C HIS A 178 0.45 -7.14 -15.28
N LEU A 179 -0.52 -6.37 -14.75
CA LEU A 179 -0.75 -4.99 -15.20
C LEU A 179 0.46 -4.10 -14.92
N VAL A 180 1.09 -4.24 -13.75
CA VAL A 180 2.32 -3.49 -13.42
C VAL A 180 3.43 -3.80 -14.42
N ARG A 181 3.65 -5.09 -14.73
CA ARG A 181 4.66 -5.52 -15.71
C ARG A 181 4.37 -4.97 -17.11
N ALA A 182 3.13 -4.95 -17.53
CA ALA A 182 2.73 -4.40 -18.82
C ALA A 182 2.99 -2.88 -18.93
N LEU A 183 2.98 -2.17 -17.80
CA LEU A 183 3.21 -0.71 -17.74
C LEU A 183 4.69 -0.34 -17.52
N PHE A 184 5.51 -1.27 -17.04
CA PHE A 184 6.90 -0.99 -16.67
C PHE A 184 7.85 -2.11 -17.09
N PRO A 185 8.75 -1.86 -18.06
CA PRO A 185 9.66 -2.87 -18.58
C PRO A 185 10.89 -3.13 -17.69
N GLY A 186 11.23 -2.20 -16.78
CA GLY A 186 12.41 -2.28 -15.92
C GLY A 186 12.30 -3.34 -14.81
N PRO A 187 13.33 -3.46 -13.95
CA PRO A 187 13.34 -4.40 -12.83
C PRO A 187 12.20 -4.12 -11.84
N ILE A 188 11.52 -5.18 -11.38
CA ILE A 188 10.46 -5.09 -10.37
C ILE A 188 10.76 -6.05 -9.24
N ARG A 189 10.79 -5.51 -8.02
CA ARG A 189 10.90 -6.26 -6.77
C ARG A 189 9.60 -6.15 -6.00
N LEU A 190 9.01 -7.28 -5.66
CA LEU A 190 7.81 -7.37 -4.83
C LEU A 190 8.21 -7.63 -3.37
N LEU A 191 7.67 -6.83 -2.47
CA LEU A 191 7.75 -7.05 -1.02
C LEU A 191 6.37 -7.49 -0.53
N ALA A 192 6.28 -8.68 0.07
CA ALA A 192 5.02 -9.20 0.57
C ALA A 192 5.21 -9.94 1.89
N ASP A 193 4.13 -10.10 2.67
CA ASP A 193 4.18 -10.96 3.85
C ASP A 193 4.23 -12.45 3.48
N GLY A 194 4.65 -13.29 4.45
CA GLY A 194 4.75 -14.73 4.27
C GLY A 194 3.46 -15.42 3.81
N ALA A 195 2.30 -14.82 4.09
CA ALA A 195 1.00 -15.29 3.60
C ALA A 195 0.90 -15.28 2.07
N TYR A 196 1.64 -14.38 1.40
CA TYR A 196 1.70 -14.28 -0.05
C TYR A 196 2.82 -15.11 -0.68
N ALA A 197 3.68 -15.73 0.12
CA ALA A 197 4.78 -16.57 -0.34
C ALA A 197 4.30 -18.00 -0.65
N ASN A 198 3.50 -18.16 -1.67
CA ASN A 198 2.96 -19.45 -2.11
C ASN A 198 2.99 -19.60 -3.64
N ASP A 199 2.80 -20.84 -4.11
CA ASP A 199 2.88 -21.16 -5.53
C ASP A 199 1.85 -20.40 -6.37
N SER A 200 0.65 -20.14 -5.84
CA SER A 200 -0.40 -19.42 -6.58
C SER A 200 0.01 -17.99 -6.95
N LEU A 201 0.72 -17.25 -6.07
CA LEU A 201 1.26 -15.94 -6.39
C LEU A 201 2.58 -16.06 -7.16
N VAL A 202 3.54 -16.81 -6.59
CA VAL A 202 4.90 -16.88 -7.14
C VAL A 202 4.91 -17.55 -8.51
N GLY A 203 4.10 -18.61 -8.71
CA GLY A 203 3.89 -19.22 -10.02
C GLY A 203 3.28 -18.22 -11.00
N GLY A 204 2.28 -17.45 -10.56
CA GLY A 204 1.61 -16.45 -11.41
C GLY A 204 2.50 -15.27 -11.83
N ILE A 205 3.58 -14.98 -11.11
CA ILE A 205 4.51 -13.87 -11.45
C ILE A 205 5.87 -14.33 -11.96
N ARG A 206 6.13 -15.63 -12.00
CA ARG A 206 7.44 -16.19 -12.39
C ARG A 206 7.87 -15.77 -13.79
N ASP A 207 6.97 -15.94 -14.73
CA ASP A 207 7.25 -15.77 -16.16
C ASP A 207 7.27 -14.28 -16.60
N ILE A 208 6.85 -13.38 -15.71
CA ILE A 208 6.86 -11.94 -15.96
C ILE A 208 8.05 -11.21 -15.32
N GLY A 209 9.03 -11.96 -14.76
CA GLY A 209 10.29 -11.39 -14.27
C GLY A 209 10.11 -10.42 -13.08
N ILE A 210 9.25 -10.77 -12.14
CA ILE A 210 9.12 -10.06 -10.85
C ILE A 210 9.79 -10.91 -9.77
N ASP A 211 10.74 -10.31 -9.05
CA ASP A 211 11.40 -10.95 -7.93
C ASP A 211 10.67 -10.65 -6.62
N LEU A 212 10.63 -11.65 -5.73
CA LEU A 212 9.95 -11.59 -4.44
C LEU A 212 10.97 -11.54 -3.30
N VAL A 213 10.74 -10.65 -2.34
CA VAL A 213 11.34 -10.66 -1.01
C VAL A 213 10.23 -10.84 0.01
N SER A 214 10.32 -11.89 0.84
CA SER A 214 9.27 -12.21 1.80
C SER A 214 9.80 -13.00 2.99
N ARG A 215 8.87 -13.41 3.88
CA ARG A 215 9.20 -14.30 5.02
C ARG A 215 8.95 -15.75 4.68
N LEU A 216 9.82 -16.61 5.22
CA LEU A 216 9.60 -18.05 5.27
C LEU A 216 8.96 -18.45 6.61
N ARG A 217 8.16 -19.49 6.59
CA ARG A 217 7.75 -20.18 7.81
C ARG A 217 8.95 -20.96 8.38
N SER A 218 9.03 -21.10 9.69
CA SER A 218 10.10 -21.83 10.38
C SER A 218 10.13 -23.33 10.03
N ASP A 219 8.99 -23.86 9.55
CA ASP A 219 8.78 -25.24 9.13
C ASP A 219 8.88 -25.46 7.61
N ALA A 220 9.29 -24.45 6.84
CA ALA A 220 9.43 -24.56 5.39
C ALA A 220 10.39 -25.73 5.04
N ALA A 221 9.89 -26.66 4.23
CA ALA A 221 10.67 -27.81 3.76
C ALA A 221 11.58 -27.36 2.60
N LEU A 222 12.87 -27.23 2.87
CA LEU A 222 13.87 -26.82 1.90
C LEU A 222 14.78 -27.98 1.55
N ARG A 223 15.37 -27.91 0.37
CA ARG A 223 16.33 -28.90 -0.14
C ARG A 223 17.60 -28.22 -0.64
N MET A 224 18.67 -28.94 -0.71
CA MET A 224 19.89 -28.48 -1.40
C MET A 224 19.54 -28.16 -2.86
N PRO A 225 20.15 -27.13 -3.47
CA PRO A 225 20.07 -26.95 -4.92
C PRO A 225 20.54 -28.22 -5.65
N ALA A 226 20.11 -28.41 -6.88
CA ALA A 226 20.56 -29.52 -7.69
C ALA A 226 22.09 -29.45 -7.88
N PRO A 227 22.83 -30.58 -7.84
CA PRO A 227 24.25 -30.59 -8.14
C PRO A 227 24.48 -30.08 -9.57
N GLY A 228 25.39 -29.11 -9.71
CA GLY A 228 25.63 -28.40 -10.98
C GLY A 228 26.22 -29.31 -12.10
N ARG A 229 26.98 -30.35 -11.74
CA ARG A 229 27.56 -31.33 -12.67
C ARG A 229 26.90 -32.69 -12.53
N ARG A 230 26.58 -33.27 -13.68
CA ARG A 230 26.17 -34.65 -13.78
C ARG A 230 27.42 -35.51 -13.76
N SER A 231 27.43 -36.60 -13.00
CA SER A 231 28.49 -37.61 -13.13
C SER A 231 28.52 -38.16 -14.56
N LYS A 232 29.76 -38.36 -15.11
CA LYS A 232 29.95 -38.97 -16.42
C LYS A 232 29.23 -40.34 -16.43
N GLY A 233 28.34 -40.58 -17.40
CA GLY A 233 27.58 -41.84 -17.50
C GLY A 233 26.22 -41.88 -16.81
N ALA A 234 25.79 -40.85 -16.06
CA ALA A 234 24.47 -40.85 -15.43
C ALA A 234 23.33 -40.80 -16.45
N ARG A 235 22.48 -41.85 -16.49
CA ARG A 235 21.26 -41.94 -17.31
C ARG A 235 20.06 -41.34 -16.56
N GLY A 236 19.01 -40.94 -17.29
CA GLY A 236 17.73 -40.46 -16.73
C GLY A 236 17.59 -38.94 -16.67
N ARG A 237 16.47 -38.44 -16.10
CA ARG A 237 16.16 -37.01 -15.99
C ARG A 237 17.09 -36.31 -14.98
N LYS A 238 17.52 -35.07 -15.28
CA LYS A 238 18.30 -34.25 -14.31
C LYS A 238 17.53 -34.09 -13.01
N ALA A 239 18.20 -34.27 -11.88
CA ALA A 239 17.66 -34.01 -10.57
C ALA A 239 17.28 -32.53 -10.45
N LYS A 240 16.07 -32.25 -9.99
CA LYS A 240 15.61 -30.86 -9.76
C LYS A 240 16.21 -30.24 -8.51
N HIS A 241 16.62 -31.04 -7.56
CA HIS A 241 17.16 -30.65 -6.24
C HIS A 241 17.98 -31.77 -5.63
N GLY A 242 18.76 -31.41 -4.61
CA GLY A 242 19.55 -32.35 -3.78
C GLY A 242 18.80 -32.86 -2.55
N ALA A 243 19.54 -33.25 -1.53
CA ALA A 243 19.05 -33.77 -0.27
C ALA A 243 18.21 -32.77 0.51
N PRO A 244 17.29 -33.22 1.42
CA PRO A 244 16.59 -32.36 2.34
C PRO A 244 17.55 -31.57 3.23
N LEU A 245 17.25 -30.29 3.45
CA LEU A 245 17.91 -29.44 4.44
C LEU A 245 17.29 -29.64 5.84
N PRO A 246 18.05 -29.45 6.92
CA PRO A 246 17.51 -29.41 8.27
C PRO A 246 16.43 -28.30 8.39
N LYS A 247 15.50 -28.46 9.32
CA LYS A 247 14.49 -27.43 9.62
C LYS A 247 15.16 -26.07 9.89
N LEU A 248 14.57 -24.99 9.40
CA LEU A 248 15.10 -23.62 9.60
C LEU A 248 15.29 -23.29 11.08
N SER A 249 14.42 -23.78 11.96
CA SER A 249 14.55 -23.64 13.41
C SER A 249 15.82 -24.30 13.96
N SER A 250 16.23 -25.43 13.43
CA SER A 250 17.49 -26.11 13.79
C SER A 250 18.71 -25.36 13.26
N LEU A 251 18.66 -24.92 12.00
CA LEU A 251 19.71 -24.09 11.40
C LEU A 251 19.90 -22.76 12.16
N ALA A 252 18.83 -22.22 12.72
CA ALA A 252 18.87 -20.98 13.51
C ALA A 252 19.53 -21.17 14.89
N ARG A 253 19.59 -22.38 15.44
CA ARG A 253 20.24 -22.67 16.74
C ARG A 253 21.75 -22.85 16.61
N SER A 254 22.25 -23.26 15.47
CA SER A 254 23.70 -23.42 15.22
C SER A 254 24.41 -22.08 15.43
N ARG A 255 25.56 -22.10 16.12
CA ARG A 255 26.36 -20.89 16.35
C ARG A 255 27.36 -20.60 15.24
N SER A 256 27.85 -21.63 14.56
CA SER A 256 29.03 -21.59 13.69
C SER A 256 28.86 -20.88 12.34
N ALA A 257 27.64 -20.58 11.90
CA ALA A 257 27.39 -20.05 10.55
C ALA A 257 26.83 -18.62 10.52
N PHE A 258 26.81 -17.94 11.65
CA PHE A 258 26.29 -16.57 11.74
C PHE A 258 27.43 -15.55 11.75
N ARG A 259 27.26 -14.49 10.95
CA ARG A 259 28.16 -13.33 10.92
C ARG A 259 27.44 -12.12 11.52
N LYS A 260 28.14 -11.29 12.30
CA LYS A 260 27.62 -9.99 12.76
C LYS A 260 27.54 -9.04 11.57
N GLN A 261 26.36 -8.48 11.32
CA GLN A 261 26.10 -7.53 10.25
C GLN A 261 25.40 -6.31 10.80
N ARG A 262 25.78 -5.13 10.33
CA ARG A 262 25.09 -3.86 10.62
C ARG A 262 24.10 -3.60 9.50
N VAL A 263 22.82 -3.44 9.86
CA VAL A 263 21.72 -3.24 8.90
C VAL A 263 20.89 -2.02 9.31
N SER A 264 20.24 -1.38 8.33
CA SER A 264 19.35 -0.26 8.56
C SER A 264 17.90 -0.75 8.55
N ILE A 265 17.24 -0.78 9.71
CA ILE A 265 15.85 -1.22 9.86
C ILE A 265 15.06 -0.12 10.55
N TYR A 266 13.93 0.30 9.96
CA TYR A 266 13.05 1.34 10.52
C TYR A 266 13.81 2.60 10.98
N SER A 267 14.65 3.13 10.12
CA SER A 267 15.48 4.32 10.39
C SER A 267 16.55 4.17 11.49
N LYS A 268 16.75 2.95 12.01
CA LYS A 268 17.72 2.63 13.05
C LYS A 268 18.80 1.71 12.49
N SER A 269 20.05 2.00 12.85
CA SER A 269 21.17 1.07 12.61
C SER A 269 21.18 0.02 13.73
N VAL A 270 21.03 -1.23 13.36
CA VAL A 270 21.03 -2.35 14.30
C VAL A 270 22.07 -3.38 13.88
N VAL A 271 22.63 -4.09 14.87
CA VAL A 271 23.53 -5.23 14.62
C VAL A 271 22.75 -6.51 14.77
N LEU A 272 22.76 -7.33 13.74
CA LEU A 272 22.14 -8.65 13.72
C LEU A 272 23.20 -9.74 13.48
N LEU A 273 22.93 -10.93 13.95
CA LEU A 273 23.58 -12.14 13.53
C LEU A 273 22.85 -12.65 12.29
N VAL A 274 23.56 -12.79 11.19
CA VAL A 274 22.99 -13.11 9.87
C VAL A 274 23.65 -14.36 9.32
N ARG A 275 22.84 -15.28 8.81
CA ARG A 275 23.27 -16.46 8.05
C ARG A 275 22.53 -16.45 6.73
N GLU A 276 23.22 -16.63 5.62
CA GLU A 276 22.63 -16.76 4.29
C GLU A 276 23.08 -18.05 3.60
N PHE A 277 22.20 -18.58 2.76
CA PHE A 277 22.48 -19.73 1.90
C PHE A 277 21.43 -19.84 0.80
N GLU A 278 21.77 -20.58 -0.25
CA GLU A 278 20.81 -20.91 -1.31
C GLU A 278 20.15 -22.26 -1.00
N ALA A 279 18.86 -22.35 -1.31
CA ALA A 279 18.07 -23.57 -1.13
C ALA A 279 17.04 -23.70 -2.24
N TYR A 280 16.76 -24.91 -2.67
CA TYR A 280 15.62 -25.22 -3.50
C TYR A 280 14.38 -25.32 -2.62
N TRP A 281 13.36 -24.55 -2.95
CA TRP A 281 12.07 -24.61 -2.26
C TRP A 281 11.02 -25.32 -3.13
N PRO A 282 10.63 -26.57 -2.78
CA PRO A 282 9.70 -27.36 -3.58
C PRO A 282 8.35 -26.67 -3.81
N ALA A 283 7.82 -25.98 -2.79
CA ALA A 283 6.54 -25.24 -2.89
C ALA A 283 6.55 -24.14 -3.96
N LEU A 284 7.72 -23.59 -4.29
CA LEU A 284 7.87 -22.62 -5.37
C LEU A 284 8.53 -23.19 -6.63
N ASN A 285 8.94 -24.46 -6.59
CA ASN A 285 9.67 -25.14 -7.66
C ASN A 285 10.86 -24.32 -8.20
N ARG A 286 11.64 -23.69 -7.30
CA ARG A 286 12.82 -22.88 -7.67
C ARG A 286 13.84 -22.76 -6.54
N VAL A 287 15.05 -22.35 -6.91
CA VAL A 287 16.08 -21.95 -5.96
C VAL A 287 15.76 -20.56 -5.43
N ILE A 288 15.94 -20.36 -4.13
CA ILE A 288 15.79 -19.10 -3.42
C ILE A 288 17.04 -18.84 -2.57
N LYS A 289 17.34 -17.60 -2.29
CA LYS A 289 18.29 -17.22 -1.24
C LYS A 289 17.56 -17.09 0.08
N VAL A 290 17.99 -17.80 1.09
CA VAL A 290 17.45 -17.78 2.45
C VAL A 290 18.35 -16.94 3.33
N VAL A 291 17.74 -16.08 4.15
CA VAL A 291 18.46 -15.24 5.13
C VAL A 291 17.83 -15.46 6.49
N ILE A 292 18.61 -16.00 7.43
CA ILE A 292 18.21 -16.17 8.83
C ILE A 292 18.81 -15.02 9.64
N THR A 293 17.99 -14.30 10.40
CA THR A 293 18.46 -13.23 11.26
C THR A 293 18.17 -13.54 12.73
N ARG A 294 19.07 -13.16 13.62
CA ARG A 294 18.93 -13.25 15.08
C ARG A 294 19.34 -11.93 15.71
N ASP A 295 18.56 -11.44 16.64
CA ASP A 295 18.92 -10.29 17.46
C ASP A 295 19.84 -10.75 18.60
N PRO A 296 21.11 -10.31 18.67
CA PRO A 296 22.04 -10.71 19.73
C PRO A 296 21.55 -10.30 21.13
N LYS A 297 20.79 -9.20 21.23
CA LYS A 297 20.19 -8.72 22.49
C LYS A 297 18.90 -9.45 22.86
N ARG A 298 18.24 -10.06 21.88
CA ARG A 298 16.96 -10.78 22.03
C ARG A 298 17.01 -12.10 21.29
N PRO A 299 17.69 -13.15 21.80
CA PRO A 299 17.97 -14.39 21.06
C PRO A 299 16.73 -15.15 20.57
N LYS A 300 15.56 -14.93 21.23
CA LYS A 300 14.27 -15.47 20.79
C LYS A 300 13.72 -14.76 19.54
N ARG A 301 14.21 -13.57 19.18
CA ARG A 301 13.83 -12.85 17.96
C ARG A 301 14.61 -13.39 16.78
N ILE A 302 14.00 -14.33 16.06
CA ILE A 302 14.53 -14.93 14.86
C ILE A 302 13.58 -14.61 13.71
N ALA A 303 14.13 -14.19 12.57
CA ALA A 303 13.33 -14.06 11.34
C ALA A 303 13.98 -14.91 10.25
N PHE A 304 13.12 -15.54 9.45
CA PHE A 304 13.46 -16.29 8.27
C PHE A 304 12.96 -15.52 7.07
N LEU A 305 13.87 -14.98 6.27
CA LEU A 305 13.58 -14.22 5.07
C LEU A 305 14.06 -14.97 3.85
N PHE A 306 13.50 -14.67 2.70
CA PHE A 306 14.00 -15.18 1.43
C PHE A 306 13.81 -14.17 0.31
N THR A 307 14.58 -14.40 -0.75
CA THR A 307 14.38 -13.72 -2.03
C THR A 307 14.49 -14.71 -3.18
N THR A 308 13.78 -14.41 -4.26
CA THR A 308 13.92 -15.11 -5.54
C THR A 308 15.02 -14.51 -6.42
N ASP A 309 15.49 -13.30 -6.12
CA ASP A 309 16.68 -12.69 -6.73
C ASP A 309 17.95 -13.16 -6.00
N LEU A 310 18.65 -14.11 -6.58
CA LEU A 310 19.87 -14.68 -5.99
C LEU A 310 21.05 -13.71 -5.95
N ARG A 311 20.97 -12.58 -6.67
CA ARG A 311 22.04 -11.56 -6.70
C ARG A 311 22.05 -10.70 -5.44
N LEU A 312 20.90 -10.56 -4.76
CA LEU A 312 20.80 -9.76 -3.54
C LEU A 312 21.64 -10.35 -2.41
N GLY A 313 22.43 -9.53 -1.73
CA GLY A 313 23.09 -9.87 -0.49
C GLY A 313 22.14 -9.93 0.70
N ALA A 314 22.56 -10.59 1.78
CA ALA A 314 21.72 -10.74 2.97
C ALA A 314 21.29 -9.39 3.58
N ILE A 315 22.17 -8.39 3.60
CA ILE A 315 21.87 -7.04 4.11
C ILE A 315 20.74 -6.42 3.28
N GLU A 316 20.84 -6.48 1.95
CA GLU A 316 19.85 -5.93 1.04
C GLU A 316 18.48 -6.62 1.22
N VAL A 317 18.45 -7.94 1.38
CA VAL A 317 17.22 -8.69 1.65
C VAL A 317 16.55 -8.22 2.95
N ILE A 318 17.33 -8.03 4.01
CA ILE A 318 16.82 -7.56 5.30
C ILE A 318 16.27 -6.14 5.20
N GLU A 319 17.02 -5.23 4.58
CA GLU A 319 16.64 -3.83 4.42
C GLU A 319 15.43 -3.66 3.49
N CYS A 320 15.38 -4.43 2.40
CA CYS A 320 14.21 -4.49 1.52
C CYS A 320 12.98 -4.99 2.26
N PHE A 321 13.10 -6.11 2.99
CA PHE A 321 11.95 -6.62 3.75
C PHE A 321 11.46 -5.65 4.83
N ALA A 322 12.36 -4.88 5.45
CA ALA A 322 11.98 -3.86 6.42
C ALA A 322 11.11 -2.74 5.78
N GLN A 323 11.31 -2.44 4.49
CA GLN A 323 10.49 -1.46 3.76
C GLN A 323 9.03 -1.90 3.60
N ARG A 324 8.73 -3.20 3.71
CA ARG A 324 7.35 -3.71 3.70
C ARG A 324 6.46 -3.01 4.73
N TRP A 325 7.01 -2.61 5.88
CA TRP A 325 6.27 -1.92 6.93
C TRP A 325 5.59 -0.62 6.46
N THR A 326 6.04 -0.03 5.38
CA THR A 326 5.44 1.19 4.82
C THR A 326 3.97 1.00 4.41
N ILE A 327 3.55 -0.23 4.06
CA ILE A 327 2.15 -0.51 3.71
C ILE A 327 1.24 -0.49 4.95
N GLU A 328 1.75 -0.88 6.12
CA GLU A 328 1.00 -0.81 7.38
C GLU A 328 0.74 0.66 7.78
N GLN A 329 1.74 1.53 7.56
CA GLN A 329 1.57 2.98 7.71
C GLN A 329 0.55 3.53 6.71
N LEU A 330 0.60 3.08 5.46
CA LEU A 330 -0.40 3.42 4.44
C LEU A 330 -1.80 2.99 4.87
N PHE A 331 -1.99 1.80 5.42
CA PHE A 331 -3.29 1.34 5.92
C PHE A 331 -3.81 2.20 7.06
N SER A 332 -2.94 2.60 7.98
CA SER A 332 -3.29 3.54 9.04
C SER A 332 -3.77 4.88 8.47
N VAL A 333 -3.04 5.45 7.50
CA VAL A 333 -3.44 6.68 6.80
C VAL A 333 -4.79 6.49 6.09
N ALA A 334 -4.95 5.40 5.33
CA ALA A 334 -6.17 5.13 4.57
C ALA A 334 -7.41 5.03 5.48
N LYS A 335 -7.30 4.36 6.62
CA LYS A 335 -8.39 4.22 7.59
C LYS A 335 -8.62 5.51 8.38
N LEU A 336 -7.61 5.99 9.07
CA LEU A 336 -7.75 7.11 10.02
C LEU A 336 -7.88 8.47 9.32
N GLN A 337 -7.15 8.68 8.21
CA GLN A 337 -7.07 9.98 7.56
C GLN A 337 -7.99 10.09 6.33
N MET A 338 -8.28 8.97 5.64
CA MET A 338 -9.07 8.99 4.40
C MET A 338 -10.42 8.28 4.52
N GLY A 339 -10.71 7.60 5.63
CA GLY A 339 -12.01 6.99 5.88
C GLY A 339 -12.30 5.76 5.02
N LEU A 340 -11.28 4.96 4.70
CA LEU A 340 -11.44 3.71 3.95
C LEU A 340 -12.42 2.75 4.63
N ASP A 341 -12.44 2.72 5.95
CA ASP A 341 -13.30 1.87 6.78
C ASP A 341 -14.65 2.51 7.12
N THR A 342 -14.81 3.84 6.98
CA THR A 342 -16.02 4.57 7.36
C THR A 342 -16.97 4.85 6.20
N ALA A 343 -16.73 4.30 5.01
CA ALA A 343 -17.58 4.49 3.85
C ALA A 343 -19.02 4.00 4.06
N GLU A 344 -20.00 4.89 3.86
CA GLU A 344 -21.44 4.62 3.97
C GLU A 344 -22.08 4.35 2.60
N VAL A 345 -21.45 3.47 1.82
CA VAL A 345 -21.90 3.08 0.47
C VAL A 345 -22.14 1.57 0.40
N ARG A 346 -23.18 1.15 -0.34
CA ARG A 346 -23.63 -0.26 -0.38
C ARG A 346 -23.46 -0.93 -1.73
N LYS A 347 -23.69 -0.21 -2.83
CA LYS A 347 -23.63 -0.77 -4.20
C LYS A 347 -22.17 -1.08 -4.59
N GLU A 348 -21.98 -2.14 -5.37
CA GLU A 348 -20.67 -2.59 -5.86
C GLU A 348 -19.78 -1.45 -6.35
N ARG A 349 -20.24 -0.73 -7.37
CA ARG A 349 -19.47 0.36 -7.97
C ARG A 349 -19.11 1.45 -6.95
N SER A 350 -20.04 1.77 -6.06
CA SER A 350 -19.79 2.81 -5.03
C SER A 350 -18.74 2.37 -4.03
N VAL A 351 -18.78 1.11 -3.58
CA VAL A 351 -17.80 0.53 -2.63
C VAL A 351 -16.40 0.57 -3.23
N VAL A 352 -16.24 0.04 -4.45
CA VAL A 352 -14.93 -0.02 -5.10
C VAL A 352 -14.40 1.38 -5.43
N ARG A 353 -15.25 2.26 -5.94
CA ARG A 353 -14.86 3.64 -6.30
C ARG A 353 -14.50 4.49 -5.10
N HIS A 354 -15.22 4.35 -4.00
CA HIS A 354 -14.87 5.04 -2.75
C HIS A 354 -13.46 4.64 -2.29
N ALA A 355 -13.18 3.33 -2.21
CA ALA A 355 -11.87 2.84 -1.81
C ALA A 355 -10.76 3.31 -2.78
N THR A 356 -11.04 3.30 -4.09
CA THR A 356 -10.08 3.78 -5.10
C THR A 356 -9.81 5.29 -4.96
N LEU A 357 -10.83 6.11 -4.68
CA LEU A 357 -10.63 7.53 -4.41
C LEU A 357 -9.80 7.78 -3.15
N CYS A 358 -10.01 7.01 -2.07
CA CYS A 358 -9.16 7.09 -0.88
C CYS A 358 -7.68 6.91 -1.25
N MET A 359 -7.36 5.90 -2.07
CA MET A 359 -5.98 5.65 -2.51
C MET A 359 -5.46 6.76 -3.42
N ALA A 360 -6.27 7.22 -4.36
CA ALA A 360 -5.91 8.32 -5.25
C ALA A 360 -5.58 9.60 -4.47
N LEU A 361 -6.40 9.95 -3.48
CA LEU A 361 -6.21 11.14 -2.64
C LEU A 361 -4.92 11.06 -1.83
N ILE A 362 -4.56 9.88 -1.31
CA ILE A 362 -3.28 9.68 -0.63
C ILE A 362 -2.14 9.95 -1.60
N THR A 363 -2.15 9.34 -2.77
CA THR A 363 -1.09 9.50 -3.77
C THR A 363 -0.99 10.95 -4.26
N TRP A 364 -2.11 11.61 -4.55
CA TRP A 364 -2.11 13.02 -4.98
C TRP A 364 -1.56 13.95 -3.90
N THR A 365 -1.94 13.74 -2.64
CA THR A 365 -1.41 14.54 -1.51
C THR A 365 0.09 14.30 -1.32
N GLU A 366 0.56 13.07 -1.43
CA GLU A 366 1.98 12.74 -1.30
C GLU A 366 2.82 13.35 -2.43
N VAL A 367 2.34 13.27 -3.68
CA VAL A 367 3.00 13.88 -4.83
C VAL A 367 2.99 15.42 -4.73
N TRP A 368 1.88 16.01 -4.28
CA TRP A 368 1.80 17.43 -4.00
C TRP A 368 2.82 17.85 -2.92
N ALA A 369 2.84 17.16 -1.78
CA ALA A 369 3.79 17.47 -0.70
C ALA A 369 5.25 17.30 -1.13
N TYR A 370 5.54 16.33 -2.00
CA TYR A 370 6.88 16.19 -2.59
C TYR A 370 7.27 17.37 -3.48
N ARG A 371 6.35 17.88 -4.31
CA ARG A 371 6.61 19.02 -5.21
C ARG A 371 6.75 20.34 -4.47
N VAL A 372 5.89 20.58 -3.48
CA VAL A 372 5.81 21.87 -2.77
C VAL A 372 6.75 21.91 -1.55
N HIS A 373 6.88 20.80 -0.83
CA HIS A 373 7.68 20.70 0.40
C HIS A 373 8.73 19.58 0.34
N PRO A 374 9.63 19.54 -0.64
CA PRO A 374 10.54 18.39 -0.88
C PRO A 374 11.45 18.11 0.33
N ARG A 375 11.93 19.14 1.03
CA ARG A 375 12.80 19.00 2.21
C ARG A 375 12.09 18.40 3.42
N SER A 376 10.78 18.53 3.48
CA SER A 376 9.93 18.08 4.60
C SER A 376 9.02 16.90 4.21
N TRP A 377 9.19 16.35 3.01
CA TRP A 377 8.29 15.30 2.49
C TRP A 377 8.26 14.02 3.35
N ALA A 378 9.32 13.71 4.08
CA ALA A 378 9.36 12.56 5.00
C ALA A 378 8.47 12.72 6.26
N ARG A 379 7.84 13.87 6.45
CA ARG A 379 6.95 14.12 7.60
C ARG A 379 5.65 13.30 7.54
N PRO A 380 4.98 13.08 8.68
CA PRO A 380 3.73 12.33 8.75
C PRO A 380 2.64 12.89 7.82
N PHE A 381 1.79 12.01 7.29
CA PHE A 381 0.72 12.39 6.36
C PHE A 381 -0.26 13.42 6.96
N ALA A 382 -0.58 13.31 8.25
CA ALA A 382 -1.44 14.29 8.94
C ALA A 382 -0.89 15.72 8.85
N GLN A 383 0.43 15.90 8.92
CA GLN A 383 1.08 17.20 8.78
C GLN A 383 0.98 17.72 7.33
N LYS A 384 1.09 16.85 6.35
CA LYS A 384 0.90 17.21 4.92
C LYS A 384 -0.53 17.69 4.66
N LEU A 385 -1.52 17.05 5.27
CA LEU A 385 -2.91 17.52 5.24
C LEU A 385 -3.06 18.88 5.91
N ALA A 386 -2.35 19.14 7.01
CA ALA A 386 -2.37 20.44 7.67
C ALA A 386 -1.78 21.54 6.78
N TRP A 387 -0.67 21.28 6.08
CA TRP A 387 -0.09 22.21 5.10
C TRP A 387 -1.07 22.51 3.97
N LEU A 388 -1.67 21.45 3.38
CA LEU A 388 -2.65 21.61 2.31
C LEU A 388 -3.84 22.46 2.74
N ARG A 389 -4.34 22.28 3.97
CA ARG A 389 -5.43 23.08 4.55
C ARG A 389 -5.01 24.53 4.71
N ALA A 390 -3.82 24.80 5.23
CA ALA A 390 -3.31 26.16 5.41
C ALA A 390 -3.16 26.89 4.08
N GLU A 391 -2.57 26.26 3.06
CA GLU A 391 -2.42 26.86 1.73
C GLU A 391 -3.77 27.10 1.03
N THR A 392 -4.73 26.19 1.17
CA THR A 392 -6.08 26.34 0.61
C THR A 392 -6.82 27.52 1.26
N ILE A 393 -6.66 27.75 2.55
CA ILE A 393 -7.29 28.86 3.27
C ILE A 393 -6.61 30.18 2.89
N THR A 394 -5.30 30.23 2.80
CA THR A 394 -4.53 31.43 2.47
C THR A 394 -4.83 31.94 1.07
N SER A 395 -4.92 31.06 0.08
CA SER A 395 -5.28 31.43 -1.31
C SER A 395 -6.69 32.02 -1.42
N THR A 396 -7.58 31.69 -0.49
CA THR A 396 -8.94 32.27 -0.43
C THR A 396 -8.94 33.70 0.10
N VAL A 397 -8.04 34.02 1.00
CA VAL A 397 -7.89 35.38 1.57
C VAL A 397 -7.28 36.34 0.55
N PHE A 398 -6.32 35.91 -0.26
CA PHE A 398 -5.67 36.76 -1.26
C PHE A 398 -6.50 36.96 -2.54
N ALA A 399 -7.46 36.09 -2.84
CA ALA A 399 -8.35 36.23 -4.01
C ALA A 399 -9.50 37.23 -3.78
N SER A 400 -9.76 37.67 -2.55
CA SER A 400 -10.65 38.76 -2.20
C SER A 400 -9.83 40.03 -2.12
N GLY A 401 -9.68 40.77 -3.25
CA GLY A 401 -9.02 42.06 -3.35
C GLY A 401 -9.60 43.11 -2.40
N PRO A 402 -8.94 44.25 -2.21
CA PRO A 402 -9.16 45.16 -1.11
C PRO A 402 -10.44 46.00 -1.29
N ARG A 403 -11.55 45.53 -0.73
CA ARG A 403 -12.73 46.36 -0.43
C ARG A 403 -13.44 45.80 0.81
N ALA A 404 -12.93 46.16 2.01
CA ALA A 404 -13.73 46.45 3.21
C ALA A 404 -12.79 46.87 4.33
N ARG A 405 -12.80 48.16 4.65
CA ARG A 405 -12.25 48.67 5.92
C ARG A 405 -13.15 48.14 7.06
N GLY A 406 -12.50 47.59 8.10
CA GLY A 406 -13.15 47.42 9.40
C GLY A 406 -13.32 45.99 9.90
N SER A 407 -12.48 45.68 10.78
CA SER A 407 -12.44 44.78 11.93
C SER A 407 -11.31 43.74 11.89
N HIS A 408 -10.23 44.07 12.59
CA HIS A 408 -9.23 43.10 13.03
C HIS A 408 -9.91 42.08 13.98
N ARG A 409 -10.24 40.89 13.48
CA ARG A 409 -10.38 39.72 14.33
C ARG A 409 -9.07 38.93 14.30
N ASN A 410 -8.49 38.82 15.48
CA ASN A 410 -7.17 38.24 15.73
C ASN A 410 -7.04 36.82 15.21
N ALA A 411 -5.90 36.54 14.60
CA ALA A 411 -5.46 35.19 14.15
C ALA A 411 -5.44 34.12 15.26
N ARG A 412 -5.64 34.51 16.53
CA ARG A 412 -5.70 33.60 17.69
C ARG A 412 -7.02 32.83 17.80
N ASP A 413 -8.13 33.33 17.23
CA ASP A 413 -9.44 32.65 17.32
C ASP A 413 -9.57 31.44 16.35
N ILE A 414 -8.72 31.34 15.34
CA ILE A 414 -8.72 30.22 14.41
C ILE A 414 -7.96 29.00 15.01
N GLY A 415 -7.00 29.24 15.92
CA GLY A 415 -6.25 28.18 16.62
C GLY A 415 -7.12 27.31 17.54
N ASN A 416 -8.13 27.90 18.15
CA ASN A 416 -8.97 27.22 19.16
C ASN A 416 -10.06 26.30 18.57
N LEU A 417 -10.34 26.38 17.27
CA LEU A 417 -11.23 25.44 16.57
C LEU A 417 -10.58 24.07 16.28
N PHE A 418 -9.28 23.95 16.45
CA PHE A 418 -8.50 22.75 16.09
C PHE A 418 -7.87 22.00 17.27
N THR A 419 -7.93 22.54 18.50
CA THR A 419 -7.28 21.96 19.69
C THR A 419 -8.15 21.03 20.51
N SER A 420 -9.42 20.86 20.24
CA SER A 420 -10.32 19.99 21.03
C SER A 420 -10.34 18.49 20.64
N ALA A 421 -9.41 18.05 19.81
CA ALA A 421 -9.35 16.64 19.38
C ALA A 421 -8.08 15.88 19.80
N THR A 422 -7.32 16.40 20.75
CA THR A 422 -6.07 15.74 21.19
C THR A 422 -6.03 15.54 22.70
N THR A 423 -7.08 14.95 23.27
CA THR A 423 -6.99 14.37 24.62
C THR A 423 -8.05 13.26 24.75
N VAL A 424 -7.74 12.08 24.29
CA VAL A 424 -8.11 10.79 24.92
C VAL A 424 -7.11 9.76 24.41
N ALA A 425 -6.48 9.10 25.34
CA ALA A 425 -5.39 8.12 25.38
C ALA A 425 -5.30 7.11 24.23
#